data_7d13596b865dfff312713c09a65886de
#
_entry.id   7d13596b865dfff312713c09a65886de
#
_cell.length_a   1.000
_cell.length_b   1.000
_cell.length_c   1.000
_cell.angle_alpha   90.00
_cell.angle_beta   90.00
_cell.angle_gamma   90.00
#
_symmetry.space_group_name_H-M   'P 1'
#
loop_
_entity.id
_entity.type
_entity.pdbx_description
1 polymer ?
#
loop_
_entity_poly.entity_id
_entity_poly.type
_entity_poly.pdbx_seq_one_letter_code
_entity_poly.pdbx_strand_id
1 'polypeptide(L)'
;MYGACWNDYAEYRISDCQEPGRVICENGDDTLSLSTERLQSAGNVISDTFGFAIGETEQAKTPVAVSGRVLAYPYESREEFKKNIGRPVCSGPNGTVSIMTDKEYRDKGYCAIGTISAVPEYETWGEGNIPVNGRIWIKVF
;
A
#
# COMPACT_ATOMS: atom_id res chain seq x y z
N MET A 1 -6.76 -18.04 15.52
CA MET A 1 -6.65 -17.39 15.07
C MET A 1 -7.02 -16.90 14.74
N TYR A 2 -6.89 -16.76 14.75
CA TYR A 2 -7.02 -16.11 14.50
C TYR A 2 -7.00 -15.54 13.65
N GLY A 3 -7.89 -15.57 13.55
CA GLY A 3 -8.31 -14.93 12.28
C GLY A 3 -7.19 -14.32 11.57
N ALA A 4 -6.31 -14.43 12.04
CA ALA A 4 -5.17 -13.75 11.55
C ALA A 4 -4.55 -14.31 10.31
N CYS A 5 -5.24 -15.14 9.59
CA CYS A 5 -4.64 -15.67 8.38
C CYS A 5 -4.71 -14.69 7.20
N TRP A 6 -5.37 -13.54 7.36
CA TRP A 6 -5.40 -12.54 6.28
C TRP A 6 -5.54 -11.14 6.86
N ASN A 7 -4.94 -10.17 6.19
CA ASN A 7 -4.86 -8.79 6.65
C ASN A 7 -5.58 -7.80 5.75
N ASP A 8 -5.81 -8.14 4.50
CA ASP A 8 -6.49 -7.23 3.59
C ASP A 8 -7.35 -7.99 2.60
N TYR A 9 -8.22 -7.22 1.97
CA TYR A 9 -9.09 -7.63 0.90
C TYR A 9 -8.59 -6.95 -0.36
N ALA A 10 -8.44 -7.70 -1.45
CA ALA A 10 -7.84 -7.17 -2.68
C ALA A 10 -8.78 -7.30 -3.86
N GLU A 11 -8.55 -6.46 -4.85
CA GLU A 11 -9.21 -6.50 -6.14
C GLU A 11 -8.14 -6.56 -7.23
N TYR A 12 -8.31 -7.44 -8.20
CA TYR A 12 -7.37 -7.54 -9.31
C TYR A 12 -7.57 -6.40 -10.30
N ARG A 13 -6.48 -5.78 -10.69
CA ARG A 13 -6.47 -4.65 -11.59
C ARG A 13 -5.41 -4.81 -12.67
N ILE A 14 -5.49 -3.96 -13.70
CA ILE A 14 -4.50 -3.91 -14.79
C ILE A 14 -3.46 -2.86 -14.44
N SER A 15 -2.19 -3.25 -14.35
CA SER A 15 -1.12 -2.35 -13.92
C SER A 15 0.16 -2.60 -14.71
N ASP A 16 0.93 -1.54 -14.94
CA ASP A 16 2.25 -1.64 -15.54
C ASP A 16 3.30 -2.13 -14.55
N CYS A 17 3.00 -2.08 -13.25
CA CYS A 17 3.87 -2.60 -12.19
C CYS A 17 3.12 -3.70 -11.45
N GLN A 18 3.81 -4.78 -11.12
CA GLN A 18 3.20 -5.91 -10.41
C GLN A 18 3.95 -6.25 -9.13
N GLU A 19 4.92 -5.46 -8.73
CA GLU A 19 5.71 -5.72 -7.53
C GLU A 19 4.89 -5.43 -6.28
N PRO A 20 4.66 -6.44 -5.40
CA PRO A 20 3.92 -6.21 -4.16
C PRO A 20 4.57 -5.13 -3.30
N GLY A 21 3.74 -4.30 -2.69
CA GLY A 21 4.20 -3.21 -1.84
C GLY A 21 4.40 -1.89 -2.56
N ARG A 22 4.29 -1.87 -3.89
CA ARG A 22 4.41 -0.62 -4.64
C ARG A 22 3.07 0.09 -4.76
N VAL A 23 3.13 1.42 -4.77
CA VAL A 23 1.96 2.28 -4.99
C VAL A 23 1.77 2.48 -6.48
N ILE A 24 0.57 2.23 -6.94
CA ILE A 24 0.15 2.47 -8.32
C ILE A 24 -1.08 3.38 -8.31
N CYS A 25 -1.17 4.28 -9.27
CA CYS A 25 -2.22 5.31 -9.34
C CYS A 25 -3.10 5.12 -10.56
N GLU A 26 -4.39 5.45 -10.41
CA GLU A 26 -5.36 5.33 -11.49
C GLU A 26 -4.99 6.25 -12.66
N ASN A 27 -5.07 5.72 -13.87
CA ASN A 27 -4.83 6.50 -15.09
C ASN A 27 -6.11 7.10 -15.67
N GLY A 28 -7.28 6.65 -15.21
CA GLY A 28 -8.57 7.12 -15.70
C GLY A 28 -9.14 6.26 -16.83
N ASP A 29 -8.44 5.23 -17.27
CA ASP A 29 -8.89 4.32 -18.32
C ASP A 29 -8.98 2.87 -17.82
N ASP A 30 -9.16 2.72 -16.50
CA ASP A 30 -9.24 1.44 -15.81
C ASP A 30 -7.91 0.69 -15.74
N THR A 31 -6.80 1.39 -15.95
CA THR A 31 -5.46 0.87 -15.72
C THR A 31 -4.74 1.71 -14.67
N LEU A 32 -3.69 1.14 -14.08
CA LEU A 32 -2.89 1.83 -13.07
C LEU A 32 -1.42 1.84 -13.46
N SER A 33 -0.69 2.87 -12.99
CA SER A 33 0.73 3.01 -13.25
C SER A 33 1.49 3.33 -11.96
N LEU A 34 2.74 2.89 -11.90
CA LEU A 34 3.62 3.12 -10.76
C LEU A 34 3.67 4.60 -10.40
N SER A 35 3.55 4.92 -9.11
CA SER A 35 3.65 6.31 -8.67
C SER A 35 5.08 6.82 -8.85
N THR A 36 5.21 8.10 -9.23
CA THR A 36 6.49 8.73 -9.55
C THR A 36 6.84 9.87 -8.63
N GLU A 37 5.86 10.38 -7.87
CA GLU A 37 6.08 11.54 -7.00
C GLU A 37 5.12 11.52 -5.83
N ARG A 38 5.39 12.40 -4.88
CA ARG A 38 4.52 12.59 -3.73
C ARG A 38 3.21 13.23 -4.14
N LEU A 39 2.16 12.93 -3.38
CA LEU A 39 0.85 13.59 -3.49
C LEU A 39 0.14 13.38 -4.82
N GLN A 40 0.40 12.26 -5.49
CA GLN A 40 -0.45 11.87 -6.61
C GLN A 40 -1.80 11.39 -6.07
N SER A 41 -2.87 11.67 -6.79
CA SER A 41 -4.21 11.22 -6.38
C SER A 41 -4.44 9.77 -6.79
N ALA A 42 -5.47 9.16 -6.19
CA ALA A 42 -5.94 7.82 -6.55
C ALA A 42 -4.86 6.73 -6.43
N GLY A 43 -4.04 6.81 -5.39
CA GLY A 43 -3.02 5.80 -5.12
C GLY A 43 -3.58 4.55 -4.49
N ASN A 44 -3.01 3.41 -4.86
CA ASN A 44 -3.37 2.07 -4.37
C ASN A 44 -2.09 1.30 -4.10
N VAL A 45 -2.13 0.31 -3.21
CA VAL A 45 -0.96 -0.51 -2.88
C VAL A 45 -1.16 -1.93 -3.38
N ILE A 46 -0.18 -2.45 -4.12
CA ILE A 46 -0.20 -3.83 -4.60
C ILE A 46 0.01 -4.75 -3.40
N SER A 47 -0.84 -5.77 -3.26
CA SER A 47 -0.86 -6.63 -2.10
C SER A 47 -0.32 -8.03 -2.39
N ASP A 48 0.49 -8.57 -1.46
CA ASP A 48 0.81 -9.98 -1.38
C ASP A 48 0.39 -10.55 -0.01
N THR A 49 -0.43 -9.80 0.74
CA THR A 49 -0.86 -10.19 2.09
C THR A 49 -2.37 -10.39 2.19
N PHE A 50 -3.08 -10.36 1.07
CA PHE A 50 -4.53 -10.49 1.06
C PHE A 50 -4.97 -11.91 1.42
N GLY A 51 -6.11 -12.00 2.11
CA GLY A 51 -6.74 -13.29 2.39
C GLY A 51 -7.86 -13.59 1.41
N PHE A 52 -8.32 -12.58 0.70
CA PHE A 52 -9.42 -12.68 -0.23
C PHE A 52 -9.25 -11.66 -1.35
N ALA A 53 -9.43 -12.10 -2.60
CA ALA A 53 -9.29 -11.22 -3.76
C ALA A 53 -10.36 -11.58 -4.80
N ILE A 54 -10.87 -10.57 -5.50
CA ILE A 54 -11.89 -10.74 -6.53
C ILE A 54 -11.48 -10.06 -7.82
N GLY A 55 -12.16 -10.43 -8.91
CA GLY A 55 -12.06 -9.69 -10.17
C GLY A 55 -10.91 -10.10 -11.08
N GLU A 56 -10.27 -11.24 -10.83
CA GLU A 56 -9.19 -11.70 -11.71
C GLU A 56 -9.72 -12.01 -13.10
N THR A 57 -9.03 -11.46 -14.12
CA THR A 57 -9.30 -11.74 -15.53
C THR A 57 -7.99 -12.02 -16.25
N GLU A 58 -8.04 -12.20 -17.57
CA GLU A 58 -6.81 -12.40 -18.35
C GLU A 58 -5.90 -11.18 -18.30
N GLN A 59 -6.46 -9.98 -18.23
CA GLN A 59 -5.69 -8.73 -18.18
C GLN A 59 -5.47 -8.25 -16.75
N ALA A 60 -6.47 -8.41 -15.87
CA ALA A 60 -6.41 -7.91 -14.51
C ALA A 60 -5.78 -8.97 -13.60
N LYS A 61 -4.46 -8.88 -13.42
CA LYS A 61 -3.66 -9.87 -12.68
C LYS A 61 -2.98 -9.30 -11.46
N THR A 62 -3.08 -8.00 -11.22
CA THR A 62 -2.38 -7.33 -10.11
C THR A 62 -3.35 -7.14 -8.95
N PRO A 63 -3.16 -7.83 -7.82
CA PRO A 63 -4.03 -7.66 -6.65
C PRO A 63 -3.68 -6.38 -5.92
N VAL A 64 -4.69 -5.56 -5.69
CA VAL A 64 -4.56 -4.24 -5.08
C VAL A 64 -5.38 -4.20 -3.80
N ALA A 65 -4.79 -3.77 -2.68
CA ALA A 65 -5.48 -3.70 -1.41
C ALA A 65 -6.62 -2.69 -1.44
N VAL A 66 -7.83 -3.13 -1.10
CA VAL A 66 -9.02 -2.28 -1.03
C VAL A 66 -9.29 -1.85 0.40
N SER A 67 -9.08 -2.74 1.37
CA SER A 67 -9.26 -2.44 2.79
C SER A 67 -8.38 -3.38 3.61
N GLY A 68 -8.13 -2.98 4.87
CA GLY A 68 -7.27 -3.74 5.77
C GLY A 68 -5.83 -3.25 5.73
N ARG A 69 -4.91 -4.09 6.20
CA ARG A 69 -3.49 -3.73 6.25
C ARG A 69 -2.71 -4.39 5.14
N VAL A 70 -1.78 -3.65 4.55
CA VAL A 70 -0.94 -4.12 3.47
C VAL A 70 0.50 -3.66 3.71
N LEU A 71 1.48 -4.46 3.29
CA LEU A 71 2.90 -4.08 3.37
C LEU A 71 3.27 -3.19 2.18
N ALA A 72 3.85 -2.02 2.48
CA ALA A 72 4.21 -1.03 1.47
C ALA A 72 5.65 -0.56 1.67
N TYR A 73 6.32 -0.21 0.57
CA TYR A 73 7.69 0.31 0.65
C TYR A 73 7.69 1.76 1.12
N PRO A 74 8.48 2.09 2.16
CA PRO A 74 8.52 3.46 2.70
C PRO A 74 9.46 4.35 1.90
N TYR A 75 9.08 5.61 1.72
CA TYR A 75 9.95 6.63 1.12
C TYR A 75 10.90 7.22 2.16
N GLU A 76 10.36 7.64 3.30
CA GLU A 76 11.18 8.10 4.42
C GLU A 76 11.80 6.90 5.16
N SER A 77 12.68 7.15 6.11
CA SER A 77 13.32 6.09 6.87
C SER A 77 12.32 5.35 7.76
N ARG A 78 12.64 4.10 8.10
CA ARG A 78 11.82 3.32 9.02
C ARG A 78 11.70 4.01 10.39
N GLU A 79 12.76 4.71 10.83
CA GLU A 79 12.72 5.47 12.08
C GLU A 79 11.69 6.61 12.03
N GLU A 80 11.58 7.29 10.88
CA GLU A 80 10.56 8.33 10.73
C GLU A 80 9.16 7.72 10.77
N PHE A 81 8.96 6.56 10.17
CA PHE A 81 7.68 5.88 10.24
C PHE A 81 7.34 5.44 11.67
N LYS A 82 8.32 4.95 12.43
CA LYS A 82 8.10 4.57 13.82
C LYS A 82 7.61 5.74 14.68
N LYS A 83 8.09 6.95 14.38
CA LYS A 83 7.69 8.16 15.11
C LYS A 83 6.32 8.67 14.71
N ASN A 84 5.75 8.14 13.64
CA ASN A 84 4.54 8.70 13.02
C ASN A 84 3.41 7.68 12.89
N ILE A 85 3.33 6.71 13.78
CA ILE A 85 2.25 5.72 13.77
C ILE A 85 0.90 6.44 13.83
N GLY A 86 -0.02 6.02 12.96
CA GLY A 86 -1.35 6.63 12.86
C GLY A 86 -1.43 7.80 11.90
N ARG A 87 -0.30 8.29 11.40
CA ARG A 87 -0.29 9.41 10.46
C ARG A 87 -0.67 8.97 9.06
N PRO A 88 -1.30 9.85 8.27
CA PRO A 88 -1.65 9.51 6.89
C PRO A 88 -0.43 9.46 5.98
N VAL A 89 -0.52 8.62 4.96
CA VAL A 89 0.51 8.51 3.93
C VAL A 89 -0.10 8.76 2.55
N CYS A 90 0.72 9.24 1.64
CA CYS A 90 0.38 9.44 0.24
C CYS A 90 1.37 8.66 -0.64
N SER A 91 1.21 8.77 -1.96
CA SER A 91 2.18 8.21 -2.90
C SER A 91 3.55 8.87 -2.74
N GLY A 92 4.60 8.17 -3.15
CA GLY A 92 5.95 8.70 -3.20
C GLY A 92 6.65 8.25 -4.49
N PRO A 93 7.88 8.72 -4.70
CA PRO A 93 8.65 8.29 -5.87
C PRO A 93 8.87 6.79 -5.87
N ASN A 94 8.91 6.21 -7.06
CA ASN A 94 9.16 4.79 -7.27
C ASN A 94 8.17 3.89 -6.52
N GLY A 95 6.90 4.30 -6.48
CA GLY A 95 5.87 3.47 -5.87
C GLY A 95 6.00 3.30 -4.36
N THR A 96 6.57 4.27 -3.67
CA THR A 96 6.68 4.24 -2.22
C THR A 96 5.49 4.95 -1.56
N VAL A 97 5.34 4.76 -0.24
CA VAL A 97 4.41 5.57 0.56
C VAL A 97 5.23 6.63 1.31
N SER A 98 4.69 7.84 1.38
CA SER A 98 5.37 8.98 2.00
C SER A 98 4.48 9.58 3.07
N ILE A 99 5.08 9.99 4.19
CA ILE A 99 4.35 10.56 5.33
C ILE A 99 3.83 11.94 4.95
N MET A 100 2.53 12.17 5.15
CA MET A 100 1.93 13.48 4.90
C MET A 100 2.12 14.38 6.11
N THR A 101 2.41 15.67 5.84
CA THR A 101 2.39 16.70 6.88
C THR A 101 0.94 17.01 7.25
N ASP A 102 0.75 17.69 8.39
CA ASP A 102 -0.58 18.14 8.80
C ASP A 102 -1.20 19.07 7.76
N LYS A 103 -0.39 19.97 7.20
CA LYS A 103 -0.85 20.90 6.18
C LYS A 103 -1.26 20.16 4.90
N GLU A 104 -0.46 19.19 4.48
CA GLU A 104 -0.77 18.39 3.30
C GLU A 104 -2.07 17.62 3.48
N TYR A 105 -2.26 17.01 4.65
CA TYR A 105 -3.49 16.25 4.90
C TYR A 105 -4.71 17.17 4.93
N ARG A 106 -4.57 18.36 5.52
CA ARG A 106 -5.65 19.36 5.55
C ARG A 106 -6.02 19.83 4.14
N ASP A 107 -5.00 20.11 3.32
CA ASP A 107 -5.22 20.73 2.00
C ASP A 107 -5.42 19.68 0.90
N LYS A 108 -4.84 18.48 1.04
CA LYS A 108 -4.84 17.44 0.01
C LYS A 108 -5.15 16.06 0.59
N GLY A 109 -6.08 16.01 1.54
CA GLY A 109 -6.46 14.74 2.17
C GLY A 109 -6.96 13.71 1.16
N TYR A 110 -7.45 14.15 0.00
CA TYR A 110 -7.89 13.24 -1.06
C TYR A 110 -6.72 12.43 -1.66
N CYS A 111 -5.47 12.84 -1.40
CA CYS A 111 -4.30 12.08 -1.84
C CYS A 111 -3.90 10.99 -0.83
N ALA A 112 -4.52 10.93 0.34
CA ALA A 112 -4.16 9.97 1.36
C ALA A 112 -4.56 8.56 0.94
N ILE A 113 -3.67 7.61 1.14
CA ILE A 113 -3.89 6.20 0.82
C ILE A 113 -4.36 5.44 2.05
N GLY A 114 -3.82 5.77 3.20
CA GLY A 114 -4.11 5.10 4.46
C GLY A 114 -3.30 5.72 5.59
N THR A 115 -3.18 4.98 6.69
CA THR A 115 -2.41 5.44 7.86
C THR A 115 -1.33 4.42 8.20
N ILE A 116 -0.25 4.89 8.83
CA ILE A 116 0.84 4.02 9.27
C ILE A 116 0.35 3.18 10.44
N SER A 117 0.39 1.85 10.28
CA SER A 117 -0.08 0.92 11.29
C SER A 117 1.05 0.37 12.15
N ALA A 118 2.12 -0.09 11.54
CA ALA A 118 3.24 -0.69 12.27
C ALA A 118 4.47 -0.75 11.39
N VAL A 119 5.64 -0.79 12.06
CA VAL A 119 6.92 -0.98 11.38
C VAL A 119 7.48 -2.33 11.87
N PRO A 120 7.30 -3.40 11.10
CA PRO A 120 7.67 -4.74 11.56
C PRO A 120 9.18 -4.93 11.67
N GLU A 121 9.58 -5.70 12.70
CA GLU A 121 10.98 -6.08 12.90
C GLU A 121 11.25 -7.51 12.40
N TYR A 122 10.21 -8.28 12.11
CA TYR A 122 10.36 -9.64 11.59
C TYR A 122 10.61 -9.60 10.08
N GLU A 123 11.25 -10.67 9.57
CA GLU A 123 11.65 -10.72 8.17
C GLU A 123 10.60 -11.33 7.26
N THR A 124 9.74 -12.21 7.81
CA THR A 124 8.67 -12.83 7.04
C THR A 124 7.35 -12.75 7.80
N TRP A 125 6.25 -12.78 7.06
CA TRP A 125 4.91 -12.70 7.62
C TRP A 125 4.04 -13.83 7.10
N GLY A 126 3.21 -14.39 8.01
CA GLY A 126 2.17 -15.34 7.68
C GLY A 126 2.68 -16.74 7.39
N GLU A 127 1.76 -17.66 7.16
CA GLU A 127 2.07 -19.06 6.86
C GLU A 127 2.83 -19.21 5.55
N GLY A 128 2.60 -18.30 4.61
CA GLY A 128 3.27 -18.30 3.32
C GLY A 128 4.67 -17.72 3.35
N ASN A 129 5.16 -17.31 4.53
CA ASN A 129 6.48 -16.70 4.68
C ASN A 129 6.71 -15.53 3.70
N ILE A 130 5.73 -14.63 3.64
CA ILE A 130 5.81 -13.45 2.79
C ILE A 130 6.98 -12.58 3.26
N PRO A 131 7.95 -12.26 2.39
CA PRO A 131 9.09 -11.45 2.81
C PRO A 131 8.64 -10.02 3.08
N VAL A 132 8.97 -9.51 4.27
CA VAL A 132 8.67 -8.14 4.64
C VAL A 132 9.53 -7.17 3.83
N ASN A 133 10.80 -7.50 3.66
CA ASN A 133 11.73 -6.79 2.77
C ASN A 133 11.77 -5.29 3.03
N GLY A 134 11.77 -4.88 4.31
CA GLY A 134 11.83 -3.48 4.68
C GLY A 134 10.52 -2.72 4.56
N ARG A 135 9.46 -3.38 4.13
CA ARG A 135 8.14 -2.76 4.02
C ARG A 135 7.51 -2.50 5.39
N ILE A 136 6.54 -1.63 5.41
CA ILE A 136 5.80 -1.26 6.62
C ILE A 136 4.32 -1.55 6.43
N TRP A 137 3.62 -1.76 7.55
CA TRP A 137 2.16 -1.97 7.51
C TRP A 137 1.43 -0.64 7.37
N ILE A 138 0.62 -0.54 6.33
CA ILE A 138 -0.29 0.59 6.10
C ILE A 138 -1.71 0.05 6.21
N LYS A 139 -2.54 0.75 6.97
CA LYS A 139 -3.97 0.46 7.01
C LYS A 139 -4.64 1.30 5.93
N VAL A 140 -5.17 0.64 4.91
CA VAL A 140 -5.80 1.30 3.77
C VAL A 140 -7.20 1.79 4.18
N PHE A 141 -7.58 2.95 3.71
CA PHE A 141 -8.88 3.54 3.99
C PHE A 141 -10.04 2.76 3.37
#